data_9c3dd2aa8da22ea3a10fc020906c01c4
#
_entry.id   9c3dd2aa8da22ea3a10fc020906c01c4
#
_cell.length_a   1.000
_cell.length_b   1.000
_cell.length_c   1.000
_cell.angle_alpha   90.00
_cell.angle_beta   90.00
_cell.angle_gamma   90.00
#
_symmetry.space_group_name_H-M   'P 1'
#
loop_
_entity.id
_entity.type
_entity.pdbx_description
1 polymer ?
#
loop_
_entity_poly.entity_id
_entity_poly.type
_entity_poly.pdbx_seq_one_letter_code
_entity_poly.pdbx_strand_id
1 'polypeptide(L)'
;MSTFKYFKIEDFNCQETGENEMSRDFIHKLDELREACGFPFIITSGYRSPNHSIEKRKEKVGTHGQGIASDIKISSAQQRYTIVKEAIKMGFGGIGIHSVFVHIDNRSRSGDKPPVMWLY
;
A
#
# COMPACT_ATOMS: atom_id res chain seq x y z
N MET A 1 2.68 -21.41 7.93
CA MET A 1 1.77 -20.57 7.16
C MET A 1 1.64 -19.21 7.81
N SER A 2 1.90 -18.14 7.06
CA SER A 2 1.77 -16.80 7.61
C SER A 2 0.31 -16.41 7.69
N THR A 3 -0.12 -15.94 8.84
CA THR A 3 -1.44 -15.36 9.01
C THR A 3 -1.29 -13.90 9.37
N PHE A 4 -2.20 -13.07 8.88
CA PHE A 4 -2.22 -11.65 9.18
C PHE A 4 -3.24 -11.37 10.27
N LYS A 5 -2.96 -10.40 11.11
CA LYS A 5 -3.85 -10.08 12.24
C LYS A 5 -5.14 -9.40 11.77
N TYR A 6 -5.03 -8.49 10.82
CA TYR A 6 -6.14 -7.64 10.38
C TYR A 6 -6.57 -7.87 8.95
N PHE A 7 -5.77 -8.59 8.15
CA PHE A 7 -6.02 -8.74 6.73
C PHE A 7 -6.11 -10.20 6.31
N LYS A 8 -6.82 -10.43 5.20
CA LYS A 8 -6.78 -11.66 4.43
C LYS A 8 -6.00 -11.37 3.16
N ILE A 9 -5.31 -12.37 2.60
CA ILE A 9 -4.56 -12.17 1.36
C ILE A 9 -5.49 -11.67 0.24
N GLU A 10 -6.73 -12.13 0.22
CA GLU A 10 -7.73 -11.77 -0.79
C GLU A 10 -8.09 -10.29 -0.77
N ASP A 11 -7.88 -9.60 0.35
CA ASP A 11 -8.11 -8.15 0.46
C ASP A 11 -7.27 -7.36 -0.55
N PHE A 12 -6.21 -7.98 -1.06
CA PHE A 12 -5.23 -7.34 -1.94
C PHE A 12 -5.31 -7.85 -3.38
N ASN A 13 -6.32 -8.64 -3.74
CA ASN A 13 -6.48 -9.14 -5.10
C ASN A 13 -6.59 -7.99 -6.11
N CYS A 14 -6.00 -8.19 -7.30
CA CYS A 14 -6.18 -7.26 -8.40
C CYS A 14 -7.68 -7.17 -8.73
N GLN A 15 -8.22 -5.97 -8.73
CA GLN A 15 -9.67 -5.78 -8.86
C GLN A 15 -10.19 -6.07 -10.26
N GLU A 16 -9.34 -6.01 -11.28
CA GLU A 16 -9.74 -6.33 -12.65
C GLU A 16 -9.55 -7.80 -13.01
N THR A 17 -8.49 -8.43 -12.51
CA THR A 17 -8.11 -9.78 -12.95
C THR A 17 -8.29 -10.84 -11.86
N GLY A 18 -8.37 -10.44 -10.60
CA GLY A 18 -8.41 -11.36 -9.48
C GLY A 18 -7.05 -11.94 -9.10
N GLU A 19 -6.01 -11.65 -9.89
CA GLU A 19 -4.66 -12.13 -9.60
C GLU A 19 -4.08 -11.48 -8.35
N ASN A 20 -3.14 -12.17 -7.70
CA ASN A 20 -2.54 -11.65 -6.48
C ASN A 20 -1.12 -12.20 -6.32
N GLU A 21 -0.16 -11.31 -6.46
CA GLU A 21 1.24 -11.60 -6.17
C GLU A 21 1.78 -10.62 -5.14
N MET A 22 0.97 -10.32 -4.13
CA MET A 22 1.38 -9.45 -3.04
C MET A 22 2.53 -10.04 -2.24
N SER A 23 3.48 -9.18 -1.88
CA SER A 23 4.52 -9.53 -0.92
C SER A 23 3.90 -9.76 0.46
N ARG A 24 4.11 -10.93 1.03
CA ARG A 24 3.63 -11.22 2.39
C ARG A 24 4.33 -10.35 3.42
N ASP A 25 5.61 -10.06 3.21
CA ASP A 25 6.36 -9.16 4.09
C ASP A 25 5.75 -7.77 4.11
N PHE A 26 5.30 -7.27 2.94
CA PHE A 26 4.62 -5.98 2.87
C PHE A 26 3.30 -6.02 3.66
N ILE A 27 2.51 -7.08 3.51
CA ILE A 27 1.23 -7.20 4.22
C ILE A 27 1.47 -7.27 5.74
N HIS A 28 2.51 -8.00 6.19
CA HIS A 28 2.87 -8.03 7.61
C HIS A 28 3.23 -6.64 8.12
N LYS A 29 3.98 -5.87 7.35
CA LYS A 29 4.34 -4.50 7.71
C LYS A 29 3.10 -3.60 7.76
N LEU A 30 2.17 -3.80 6.83
CA LEU A 30 0.91 -3.06 6.80
C LEU A 30 0.03 -3.42 8.00
N ASP A 31 0.04 -4.68 8.42
CA ASP A 31 -0.62 -5.15 9.65
C ASP A 31 -0.11 -4.37 10.87
N GLU A 32 1.20 -4.19 10.96
CA GLU A 32 1.82 -3.41 12.04
C GLU A 32 1.39 -1.94 11.97
N LEU A 33 1.31 -1.39 10.77
CA LEU A 33 0.82 -0.02 10.58
C LEU A 33 -0.62 0.13 11.04
N ARG A 34 -1.48 -0.84 10.69
CA ARG A 34 -2.87 -0.87 11.13
C ARG A 34 -2.97 -0.90 12.65
N GLU A 35 -2.15 -1.72 13.30
CA GLU A 35 -2.10 -1.81 14.76
C GLU A 35 -1.71 -0.46 15.37
N ALA A 36 -0.70 0.19 14.83
CA ALA A 36 -0.21 1.48 15.33
C ALA A 36 -1.25 2.59 15.15
N CYS A 37 -2.03 2.54 14.07
CA CYS A 37 -3.05 3.56 13.79
C CYS A 37 -4.30 3.41 14.64
N GLY A 38 -4.65 2.19 15.02
CA GLY A 38 -5.76 1.95 15.96
C GLY A 38 -7.16 2.02 15.34
N PHE A 39 -7.30 1.98 14.01
CA PHE A 39 -8.61 1.95 13.34
C PHE A 39 -8.57 1.03 12.12
N PRO A 40 -9.74 0.50 11.69
CA PRO A 40 -9.77 -0.41 10.54
C PRO A 40 -9.28 0.23 9.25
N PHE A 41 -8.52 -0.55 8.48
CA PHE A 41 -8.06 -0.16 7.15
C PHE A 41 -8.95 -0.82 6.10
N ILE A 42 -9.48 -0.02 5.19
CA ILE A 42 -10.21 -0.49 4.02
C ILE A 42 -9.26 -0.37 2.82
N ILE A 43 -8.90 -1.50 2.24
CA ILE A 43 -7.97 -1.54 1.11
C ILE A 43 -8.76 -1.31 -0.16
N THR A 44 -8.49 -0.21 -0.85
CA THR A 44 -9.17 0.11 -2.12
C THR A 44 -8.35 -0.33 -3.33
N SER A 45 -7.05 -0.54 -3.17
CA SER A 45 -6.20 -1.10 -4.22
C SER A 45 -5.02 -1.80 -3.58
N GLY A 46 -4.80 -3.06 -3.97
CA GLY A 46 -3.66 -3.85 -3.54
C GLY A 46 -2.79 -4.19 -4.74
N TYR A 47 -2.72 -5.48 -5.11
CA TYR A 47 -1.96 -5.92 -6.27
C TYR A 47 -2.62 -5.43 -7.56
N ARG A 48 -1.78 -5.08 -8.52
CA ARG A 48 -2.23 -4.71 -9.86
C ARG A 48 -1.49 -5.58 -10.87
N SER A 49 -2.22 -6.53 -11.47
CA SER A 49 -1.68 -7.44 -12.47
C SER A 49 -1.13 -6.68 -13.67
N PRO A 50 -0.10 -7.19 -14.36
CA PRO A 50 0.32 -6.61 -15.64
C PRO A 50 -0.81 -6.59 -16.67
N ASN A 51 -1.86 -7.39 -16.49
CA ASN A 51 -3.04 -7.39 -17.35
C ASN A 51 -4.08 -6.33 -16.98
N HIS A 52 -3.89 -5.61 -15.88
CA HIS A 52 -4.74 -4.49 -15.49
C HIS A 52 -4.61 -3.37 -16.53
N SER A 53 -5.73 -2.72 -16.87
CA SER A 53 -5.76 -1.71 -17.93
C SER A 53 -4.76 -0.56 -17.72
N ILE A 54 -4.51 -0.17 -16.47
CA ILE A 54 -3.53 0.87 -16.13
C ILE A 54 -2.11 0.35 -16.32
N GLU A 55 -1.80 -0.87 -15.86
CA GLU A 55 -0.45 -1.42 -15.91
C GLU A 55 -0.01 -1.76 -17.34
N LYS A 56 -0.95 -2.16 -18.22
CA LYS A 56 -0.65 -2.42 -19.63
C LYS A 56 -0.08 -1.23 -20.36
N ARG A 57 -0.34 -0.01 -19.89
CA ARG A 57 0.10 1.22 -20.52
C ARG A 57 1.47 1.68 -20.04
N LYS A 58 2.00 1.03 -19.01
CA LYS A 58 3.27 1.43 -18.39
C LYS A 58 4.43 0.65 -18.98
N GLU A 59 5.55 1.34 -19.17
CA GLU A 59 6.80 0.70 -19.59
C GLU A 59 7.46 -0.04 -18.44
N LYS A 60 7.23 0.42 -17.20
CA LYS A 60 7.79 -0.18 -15.99
C LYS A 60 6.69 -0.54 -15.02
N VAL A 61 6.87 -1.66 -14.33
CA VAL A 61 5.95 -2.11 -13.29
C VAL A 61 6.03 -1.15 -12.10
N GLY A 62 4.89 -0.56 -11.73
CA GLY A 62 4.80 0.29 -10.55
C GLY A 62 4.75 -0.53 -9.27
N THR A 63 4.67 0.17 -8.12
CA THR A 63 4.70 -0.49 -6.80
C THR A 63 3.51 -1.42 -6.55
N HIS A 64 2.33 -1.08 -7.07
CA HIS A 64 1.18 -1.99 -7.01
C HIS A 64 1.44 -3.27 -7.80
N GLY A 65 2.06 -3.17 -8.97
CA GLY A 65 2.39 -4.34 -9.78
C GLY A 65 3.52 -5.17 -9.19
N GLN A 66 4.34 -4.58 -8.35
CA GLN A 66 5.41 -5.29 -7.63
C GLN A 66 4.90 -6.00 -6.37
N GLY A 67 3.64 -5.79 -6.00
CA GLY A 67 3.05 -6.38 -4.81
C GLY A 67 3.52 -5.75 -3.49
N ILE A 68 3.98 -4.50 -3.54
CA ILE A 68 4.53 -3.80 -2.38
C ILE A 68 3.84 -2.47 -2.09
N ALA A 69 2.60 -2.32 -2.55
CA ALA A 69 1.82 -1.10 -2.37
C ALA A 69 0.37 -1.40 -2.02
N SER A 70 -0.25 -0.46 -1.33
CA SER A 70 -1.66 -0.50 -1.03
C SER A 70 -2.20 0.90 -0.90
N ASP A 71 -3.44 1.10 -1.36
CA ASP A 71 -4.19 2.33 -1.13
C ASP A 71 -5.20 2.06 -0.02
N ILE A 72 -5.18 2.91 0.99
CA ILE A 72 -6.00 2.78 2.19
C ILE A 72 -7.03 3.90 2.18
N LYS A 73 -8.30 3.56 2.14
CA LYS A 73 -9.39 4.53 2.18
C LYS A 73 -9.36 5.31 3.49
N ILE A 74 -9.59 6.61 3.41
CA ILE A 74 -9.73 7.45 4.59
C ILE A 74 -11.10 8.11 4.61
N SER A 75 -11.59 8.39 5.81
CA SER A 75 -12.87 9.08 6.01
C SER A 75 -12.72 10.39 6.76
N SER A 76 -11.49 10.76 7.16
CA SER A 76 -11.24 12.01 7.88
C SER A 76 -9.79 12.47 7.71
N ALA A 77 -9.57 13.76 7.96
CA ALA A 77 -8.22 14.33 7.97
C ALA A 77 -7.37 13.74 9.10
N GLN A 78 -7.99 13.37 10.22
CA GLN A 78 -7.30 12.75 11.33
C GLN A 78 -6.77 11.37 10.96
N GLN A 79 -7.55 10.57 10.24
CA GLN A 79 -7.09 9.27 9.74
C GLN A 79 -5.90 9.43 8.80
N ARG A 80 -5.97 10.39 7.88
CA ARG A 80 -4.85 10.69 6.98
C ARG A 80 -3.59 11.03 7.76
N TYR A 81 -3.70 11.93 8.72
CA TYR A 81 -2.57 12.34 9.54
C TYR A 81 -1.95 11.15 10.27
N THR A 82 -2.78 10.33 10.89
CA THR A 82 -2.31 9.18 11.68
C THR A 82 -1.60 8.16 10.79
N ILE A 83 -2.17 7.83 9.64
CA ILE A 83 -1.55 6.89 8.70
C ILE A 83 -0.19 7.41 8.24
N VAL A 84 -0.13 8.66 7.82
CA VAL A 84 1.12 9.26 7.32
C VAL A 84 2.18 9.29 8.41
N LYS A 85 1.81 9.73 9.61
CA LYS A 85 2.73 9.80 10.75
C LYS A 85 3.33 8.43 11.08
N GLU A 86 2.48 7.42 11.23
CA GLU A 86 2.94 6.08 11.59
C GLU A 86 3.71 5.42 10.45
N ALA A 87 3.32 5.67 9.20
CA ALA A 87 4.03 5.14 8.04
C ALA A 87 5.46 5.72 7.94
N ILE A 88 5.62 7.01 8.23
CA ILE A 88 6.94 7.64 8.27
C ILE A 88 7.80 6.98 9.36
N LYS A 89 7.23 6.79 10.55
CA LYS A 89 7.93 6.15 11.67
C LYS A 89 8.39 4.74 11.34
N MET A 90 7.60 4.00 10.58
CA MET A 90 7.92 2.62 10.20
C MET A 90 8.86 2.54 9.01
N GLY A 91 9.18 3.65 8.36
CA GLY A 91 10.14 3.68 7.27
C GLY A 91 9.59 3.22 5.92
N PHE A 92 8.29 3.36 5.67
CA PHE A 92 7.78 3.13 4.32
C PHE A 92 8.42 4.11 3.34
N GLY A 93 8.75 3.62 2.14
CA GLY A 93 9.53 4.39 1.17
C GLY A 93 8.69 5.32 0.30
N GLY A 94 7.40 5.06 0.15
CA GLY A 94 6.52 5.89 -0.67
C GLY A 94 5.19 6.17 0.01
N ILE A 95 4.77 7.43 0.01
CA ILE A 95 3.49 7.87 0.57
C ILE A 95 2.83 8.80 -0.43
N GLY A 96 1.63 8.45 -0.90
CA GLY A 96 0.86 9.29 -1.79
C GLY A 96 -0.39 9.81 -1.10
N ILE A 97 -0.64 11.11 -1.23
CA ILE A 97 -1.76 11.77 -0.57
C ILE A 97 -2.84 12.06 -1.59
N HIS A 98 -3.98 11.41 -1.42
CA HIS A 98 -5.17 11.64 -2.22
C HIS A 98 -6.30 12.11 -1.29
N SER A 99 -7.33 12.76 -1.86
CA SER A 99 -8.45 13.27 -1.05
C SER A 99 -9.23 12.15 -0.34
N VAL A 100 -9.25 10.94 -0.90
CA VAL A 100 -10.07 9.84 -0.37
C VAL A 100 -9.27 8.62 0.06
N PHE A 101 -7.96 8.59 -0.20
CA PHE A 101 -7.09 7.48 0.24
C PHE A 101 -5.68 7.96 0.51
N VAL A 102 -4.89 7.11 1.17
CA VAL A 102 -3.44 7.27 1.30
C VAL A 102 -2.79 6.07 0.64
N HIS A 103 -1.90 6.31 -0.30
CA HIS A 103 -1.05 5.29 -0.90
C HIS A 103 0.16 5.07 -0.01
N ILE A 104 0.44 3.81 0.30
CA ILE A 104 1.60 3.40 1.10
C ILE A 104 2.35 2.34 0.31
N ASP A 105 3.66 2.49 0.16
CA ASP A 105 4.46 1.46 -0.46
C ASP A 105 5.81 1.27 0.23
N ASN A 106 6.39 0.10 -0.04
CA ASN A 106 7.68 -0.30 0.52
C ASN A 106 8.77 -0.27 -0.55
N ARG A 107 8.77 0.75 -1.40
CA ARG A 107 9.80 0.89 -2.44
C ARG A 107 11.19 0.93 -1.82
N SER A 108 12.17 0.48 -2.58
CA SER A 108 13.55 0.41 -2.09
C SER A 108 14.06 1.78 -1.64
N ARG A 109 14.69 1.79 -0.48
CA ARG A 109 15.37 2.95 0.08
C ARG A 109 16.87 2.69 0.24
N SER A 110 17.38 1.65 -0.46
CA SER A 110 18.79 1.31 -0.38
C SER A 110 19.66 2.36 -1.07
N GLY A 111 20.87 2.52 -0.57
CA GLY A 111 21.80 3.49 -1.10
C GLY A 111 21.34 4.91 -0.80
N ASP A 112 21.34 5.74 -1.80
CA ASP A 112 21.03 7.17 -1.72
C ASP A 112 19.58 7.49 -2.10
N LYS A 113 18.71 6.47 -2.17
CA LYS A 113 17.29 6.70 -2.49
C LYS A 113 16.50 7.08 -1.24
N PRO A 114 16.17 8.36 -1.07
CA PRO A 114 15.38 8.79 0.08
C PRO A 114 13.91 8.38 -0.07
N PRO A 115 13.16 8.38 1.03
CA PRO A 115 11.71 8.20 0.94
C PRO A 115 11.10 9.39 0.20
N VAL A 116 9.94 9.15 -0.42
CA VAL A 116 9.23 10.19 -1.18
C VAL A 116 7.78 10.27 -0.73
N MET A 117 7.24 11.48 -0.83
CA MET A 117 5.82 11.74 -0.59
C MET A 117 5.32 12.65 -1.72
N TRP A 118 4.13 12.37 -2.22
CA TRP A 118 3.57 13.16 -3.32
C TRP A 118 2.08 13.41 -3.11
N LEU A 119 1.56 14.36 -3.85
CA LEU A 119 0.13 14.66 -3.91
C LEU A 119 -0.40 14.14 -5.25
N TYR A 120 -1.61 13.66 -5.19
CA TYR A 120 -2.34 13.31 -6.41
C TYR A 120 -3.03 14.53 -6.97
#